data_f4a1f2df15bea7323f2122a9ae848f2f
#
_entry.id   f4a1f2df15bea7323f2122a9ae848f2f
#
_cell.length_a   1.000
_cell.length_b   1.000
_cell.length_c   1.000
_cell.angle_alpha   90.00
_cell.angle_beta   90.00
_cell.angle_gamma   90.00
#
_symmetry.space_group_name_H-M   'P 1'
#
loop_
_entity.id
_entity.type
_entity.pdbx_description
1 polymer ?
#
loop_
_entity_poly.entity_id
_entity_poly.type
_entity_poly.pdbx_seq_one_letter_code
_entity_poly.pdbx_strand_id
1 'polypeptide(L)'
;MKSLLSLFVLAVASSLAAAELPQLRRHGTATQLIVDGQPFLARGGELGNSSGEPDFLRASWPRLKAMNLNTVLAPVYWDVVEAEEGKFDFATVDGLLRDARANEMRLVLLWFGTWKNSMSCYTPAWVKRDQARFPRALDSLGRGLEILTPFVPANRDADARAFAALMRHLKATDPQHTVVMVQVENEIGMIPEPRDRSPEAEKVYAGPVPAALMDYLVKNRATLAPELTALWQGAGGKTTGTWAEVFGPSPAGQEVFMAWYFAAYTQAVTAAGKAELALPMFANAALIRPGYQPGQYPSAGPLPHLIDVWRAAAPALDFIAPDIYFSNFSYWAQQYTRSGNPLFIPEAMRSPEASVNGLYAFGALNAIGFCPFAIETNTEPAAGYLAASFDLVRQLTPLLVEKQGRGLTAGFLQESVESKQPQQVRMGGWIFHASFERSAPPALADGLAVVVGTENSALAAGGRGGAAPAGGLMIQLGPDEFLFAGIGLTITFASEAPGQQAGILSVAEGGYVNGEWRHLRWLNGDQTHQGRHVRLEPGRFTIQRVKLYRYR
;
A
#
# COMPACT_ATOMS: atom_id res chain seq x y z
N MET A 1 -47.47 -59.25 -14.00
CA MET A 1 -47.44 -57.92 -13.41
C MET A 1 -45.99 -57.51 -13.38
N LYS A 2 -45.53 -56.65 -14.32
CA LYS A 2 -44.16 -56.13 -14.39
C LYS A 2 -44.21 -54.67 -13.93
N SER A 3 -43.62 -54.38 -12.75
CA SER A 3 -43.46 -53.01 -12.24
C SER A 3 -42.27 -52.33 -12.92
N LEU A 4 -42.53 -51.27 -13.68
CA LEU A 4 -41.51 -50.33 -14.14
C LEU A 4 -41.18 -49.34 -13.01
N LEU A 5 -39.93 -49.36 -12.57
CA LEU A 5 -39.38 -48.36 -11.67
C LEU A 5 -38.78 -47.25 -12.54
N SER A 6 -39.43 -46.09 -12.59
CA SER A 6 -38.90 -44.89 -13.27
C SER A 6 -37.93 -44.18 -12.35
N LEU A 7 -36.65 -44.17 -12.73
CA LEU A 7 -35.60 -43.40 -12.05
C LEU A 7 -35.68 -41.95 -12.54
N PHE A 8 -36.10 -41.03 -11.67
CA PHE A 8 -36.03 -39.59 -11.91
C PHE A 8 -34.61 -39.12 -11.53
N VAL A 9 -33.79 -38.81 -12.52
CA VAL A 9 -32.51 -38.13 -12.32
C VAL A 9 -32.78 -36.66 -12.22
N LEU A 10 -32.71 -36.13 -11.01
CA LEU A 10 -32.74 -34.67 -10.76
C LEU A 10 -31.37 -34.11 -11.16
N ALA A 11 -31.29 -33.49 -12.32
CA ALA A 11 -30.14 -32.67 -12.70
C ALA A 11 -30.16 -31.36 -11.89
N VAL A 12 -29.36 -31.28 -10.84
CA VAL A 12 -29.07 -29.99 -10.14
C VAL A 12 -28.19 -29.20 -11.07
N ALA A 13 -28.78 -28.30 -11.84
CA ALA A 13 -28.04 -27.24 -12.53
C ALA A 13 -27.53 -26.26 -11.48
N SER A 14 -26.28 -26.43 -11.04
CA SER A 14 -25.55 -25.39 -10.30
C SER A 14 -25.37 -24.22 -11.27
N SER A 15 -26.20 -23.19 -11.13
CA SER A 15 -25.91 -21.89 -11.77
C SER A 15 -24.61 -21.39 -11.14
N LEU A 16 -23.51 -21.45 -11.90
CA LEU A 16 -22.33 -20.66 -11.56
C LEU A 16 -22.77 -19.18 -11.65
N ALA A 17 -23.12 -18.59 -10.52
CA ALA A 17 -23.22 -17.15 -10.42
C ALA A 17 -21.86 -16.61 -10.85
N ALA A 18 -21.87 -15.63 -11.78
CA ALA A 18 -20.63 -14.96 -12.17
C ALA A 18 -19.96 -14.42 -10.90
N ALA A 19 -18.67 -14.68 -10.74
CA ALA A 19 -17.93 -14.21 -9.57
C ALA A 19 -18.07 -12.69 -9.46
N GLU A 20 -18.35 -12.20 -8.26
CA GLU A 20 -18.48 -10.75 -8.02
C GLU A 20 -17.12 -10.08 -8.25
N LEU A 21 -17.11 -8.95 -8.97
CA LEU A 21 -15.90 -8.19 -9.22
C LEU A 21 -15.24 -7.78 -7.88
N PRO A 22 -13.91 -7.82 -7.79
CA PRO A 22 -13.20 -7.22 -6.66
C PRO A 22 -13.66 -5.79 -6.44
N GLN A 23 -13.92 -5.43 -5.18
CA GLN A 23 -14.44 -4.11 -4.80
C GLN A 23 -13.98 -3.67 -3.43
N LEU A 24 -14.05 -2.36 -3.17
CA LEU A 24 -13.83 -1.80 -1.84
C LEU A 24 -15.17 -1.65 -1.11
N ARG A 25 -15.21 -2.06 0.16
CA ARG A 25 -16.40 -1.98 1.00
C ARG A 25 -16.08 -1.42 2.38
N ARG A 26 -16.90 -0.49 2.85
CA ARG A 26 -16.79 0.06 4.22
C ARG A 26 -17.12 -1.02 5.26
N HIS A 27 -16.29 -1.07 6.31
CA HIS A 27 -16.47 -1.93 7.47
C HIS A 27 -16.12 -1.13 8.74
N GLY A 28 -17.12 -0.60 9.42
CA GLY A 28 -16.89 0.37 10.50
C GLY A 28 -16.16 1.62 9.99
N THR A 29 -15.03 1.95 10.60
CA THR A 29 -14.15 3.04 10.15
C THR A 29 -13.15 2.62 9.09
N ALA A 30 -12.96 1.30 8.86
CA ALA A 30 -12.06 0.76 7.84
C ALA A 30 -12.74 0.66 6.47
N THR A 31 -11.92 0.48 5.43
CA THR A 31 -12.31 0.01 4.10
C THR A 31 -11.60 -1.31 3.84
N GLN A 32 -12.33 -2.30 3.36
CA GLN A 32 -11.82 -3.63 3.05
C GLN A 32 -11.86 -3.90 1.55
N LEU A 33 -10.84 -4.57 1.03
CA LEU A 33 -10.88 -5.19 -0.29
C LEU A 33 -11.71 -6.47 -0.20
N ILE A 34 -12.68 -6.62 -1.08
CA ILE A 34 -13.52 -7.80 -1.19
C ILE A 34 -13.11 -8.53 -2.46
N VAL A 35 -12.74 -9.79 -2.35
CA VAL A 35 -12.41 -10.70 -3.46
C VAL A 35 -13.24 -11.96 -3.30
N ASP A 36 -13.87 -12.41 -4.36
CA ASP A 36 -14.79 -13.56 -4.33
C ASP A 36 -15.88 -13.43 -3.24
N GLY A 37 -16.38 -12.20 -3.02
CA GLY A 37 -17.39 -11.89 -2.01
C GLY A 37 -16.88 -11.88 -0.56
N GLN A 38 -15.59 -12.15 -0.32
CA GLN A 38 -14.98 -12.22 1.01
C GLN A 38 -13.96 -11.12 1.25
N PRO A 39 -13.82 -10.61 2.49
CA PRO A 39 -12.74 -9.69 2.84
C PRO A 39 -11.36 -10.32 2.60
N PHE A 40 -10.49 -9.56 1.95
CA PHE A 40 -9.16 -10.00 1.53
C PHE A 40 -8.09 -9.06 2.07
N LEU A 41 -7.07 -9.60 2.74
CA LEU A 41 -5.87 -8.87 3.13
C LEU A 41 -4.72 -9.26 2.20
N ALA A 42 -4.17 -8.29 1.47
CA ALA A 42 -3.05 -8.53 0.59
C ALA A 42 -1.74 -8.64 1.39
N ARG A 43 -1.25 -9.86 1.54
CA ARG A 43 0.13 -10.14 1.94
C ARG A 43 0.94 -10.20 0.66
N GLY A 44 1.39 -9.03 0.23
CA GLY A 44 1.93 -8.85 -1.10
C GLY A 44 3.43 -8.68 -1.17
N GLY A 45 3.90 -8.62 -2.39
CA GLY A 45 5.24 -8.18 -2.74
C GLY A 45 5.19 -7.57 -4.13
N GLU A 46 5.86 -6.43 -4.30
CA GLU A 46 6.00 -5.81 -5.59
C GLU A 46 7.25 -6.34 -6.28
N LEU A 47 7.12 -6.64 -7.56
CA LEU A 47 8.25 -7.04 -8.41
C LEU A 47 9.13 -5.83 -8.75
N GLY A 48 10.40 -6.09 -9.00
CA GLY A 48 11.30 -5.07 -9.57
C GLY A 48 10.76 -4.54 -10.91
N ASN A 49 11.11 -3.30 -11.23
CA ASN A 49 10.57 -2.57 -12.39
C ASN A 49 10.68 -3.30 -13.74
N SER A 50 11.64 -4.19 -13.90
CA SER A 50 11.86 -4.96 -15.15
C SER A 50 11.62 -6.46 -14.94
N SER A 51 10.91 -6.85 -13.88
CA SER A 51 10.74 -8.27 -13.52
C SER A 51 9.36 -8.83 -13.92
N GLY A 52 8.58 -8.10 -14.72
CA GLY A 52 7.24 -8.51 -15.17
C GLY A 52 7.21 -9.56 -16.27
N GLU A 53 8.36 -9.90 -16.87
CA GLU A 53 8.42 -10.90 -17.93
C GLU A 53 8.23 -12.32 -17.37
N PRO A 54 7.25 -13.11 -17.87
CA PRO A 54 6.90 -14.42 -17.32
C PRO A 54 8.08 -15.40 -17.27
N ASP A 55 8.91 -15.42 -18.32
CA ASP A 55 10.07 -16.32 -18.38
C ASP A 55 11.15 -15.95 -17.35
N PHE A 56 11.36 -14.67 -17.11
CA PHE A 56 12.25 -14.19 -16.05
C PHE A 56 11.72 -14.52 -14.66
N LEU A 57 10.42 -14.30 -14.44
CA LEU A 57 9.79 -14.46 -13.14
C LEU A 57 9.59 -15.93 -12.73
N ARG A 58 9.55 -16.86 -13.71
CA ARG A 58 9.20 -18.29 -13.49
C ARG A 58 9.95 -18.92 -12.33
N ALA A 59 11.25 -18.68 -12.21
CA ALA A 59 12.09 -19.24 -11.15
C ALA A 59 11.80 -18.66 -9.75
N SER A 60 11.09 -17.53 -9.67
CA SER A 60 10.85 -16.82 -8.40
C SER A 60 9.56 -17.26 -7.70
N TRP A 61 8.57 -17.82 -8.40
CA TRP A 61 7.29 -18.21 -7.80
C TRP A 61 7.39 -19.10 -6.56
N PRO A 62 8.26 -20.14 -6.52
CA PRO A 62 8.41 -20.96 -5.31
C PRO A 62 8.89 -20.14 -4.09
N ARG A 63 9.79 -19.16 -4.31
CA ARG A 63 10.27 -18.27 -3.25
C ARG A 63 9.17 -17.34 -2.76
N LEU A 64 8.38 -16.75 -3.67
CA LEU A 64 7.24 -15.90 -3.32
C LEU A 64 6.23 -16.67 -2.46
N LYS A 65 5.92 -17.90 -2.84
CA LYS A 65 5.04 -18.80 -2.06
C LYS A 65 5.62 -19.15 -0.70
N ALA A 66 6.93 -19.39 -0.62
CA ALA A 66 7.62 -19.70 0.65
C ALA A 66 7.60 -18.52 1.64
N MET A 67 7.51 -17.27 1.16
CA MET A 67 7.30 -16.09 1.99
C MET A 67 5.83 -15.86 2.41
N ASN A 68 4.92 -16.82 2.18
CA ASN A 68 3.50 -16.73 2.50
C ASN A 68 2.76 -15.56 1.81
N LEU A 69 3.23 -15.14 0.65
CA LEU A 69 2.50 -14.17 -0.18
C LEU A 69 1.19 -14.80 -0.69
N ASN A 70 0.17 -13.97 -0.86
CA ASN A 70 -1.06 -14.28 -1.58
C ASN A 70 -1.31 -13.32 -2.74
N THR A 71 -0.45 -12.30 -2.90
CA THR A 71 -0.59 -11.23 -3.89
C THR A 71 0.78 -10.85 -4.44
N VAL A 72 0.87 -10.66 -5.75
CA VAL A 72 2.04 -10.11 -6.43
C VAL A 72 1.63 -8.83 -7.16
N LEU A 73 2.39 -7.77 -6.97
CA LEU A 73 2.26 -6.54 -7.74
C LEU A 73 3.20 -6.65 -8.94
N ALA A 74 2.65 -6.65 -10.15
CA ALA A 74 3.38 -6.94 -11.37
C ALA A 74 3.29 -5.79 -12.39
N PRO A 75 4.42 -5.27 -12.91
CA PRO A 75 4.42 -4.20 -13.89
C PRO A 75 3.88 -4.66 -15.25
N VAL A 76 3.14 -3.76 -15.89
CA VAL A 76 2.67 -3.85 -17.27
C VAL A 76 3.16 -2.62 -18.02
N TYR A 77 3.89 -2.82 -19.07
CA TYR A 77 4.64 -1.79 -19.78
C TYR A 77 3.92 -1.31 -21.03
N TRP A 78 3.61 0.00 -21.13
CA TRP A 78 2.91 0.54 -22.30
C TRP A 78 3.69 0.31 -23.60
N ASP A 79 5.03 0.51 -23.59
CA ASP A 79 5.89 0.32 -24.76
C ASP A 79 5.99 -1.14 -25.24
N VAL A 80 5.66 -2.11 -24.37
CA VAL A 80 5.53 -3.53 -24.73
C VAL A 80 4.13 -3.83 -25.23
N VAL A 81 3.11 -3.35 -24.50
CA VAL A 81 1.69 -3.60 -24.84
C VAL A 81 1.30 -2.94 -26.16
N GLU A 82 1.83 -1.77 -26.50
CA GLU A 82 1.53 -1.03 -27.74
C GLU A 82 2.83 -0.55 -28.42
N ALA A 83 3.70 -1.49 -28.77
CA ALA A 83 4.97 -1.20 -29.45
C ALA A 83 4.78 -0.46 -30.80
N GLU A 84 3.69 -0.74 -31.49
CA GLU A 84 3.21 -0.04 -32.69
C GLU A 84 1.83 0.58 -32.40
N GLU A 85 1.64 1.85 -32.79
CA GLU A 85 0.40 2.59 -32.53
C GLU A 85 -0.85 1.80 -32.97
N GLY A 86 -1.77 1.56 -32.05
CA GLY A 86 -3.03 0.86 -32.29
C GLY A 86 -2.92 -0.67 -32.41
N LYS A 87 -1.71 -1.23 -32.24
CA LYS A 87 -1.50 -2.69 -32.21
C LYS A 87 -1.12 -3.13 -30.80
N PHE A 88 -1.99 -3.93 -30.20
CA PHE A 88 -1.83 -4.36 -28.81
C PHE A 88 -1.36 -5.81 -28.72
N ASP A 89 -0.34 -6.05 -27.89
CA ASP A 89 0.15 -7.37 -27.51
C ASP A 89 0.04 -7.54 -25.99
N PHE A 90 -0.72 -8.55 -25.57
CA PHE A 90 -0.95 -8.85 -24.16
C PHE A 90 -0.29 -10.17 -23.72
N ALA A 91 0.65 -10.71 -24.48
CA ALA A 91 1.29 -12.00 -24.18
C ALA A 91 1.95 -12.03 -22.79
N THR A 92 2.60 -10.93 -22.38
CA THR A 92 3.17 -10.77 -21.03
C THR A 92 2.08 -10.83 -19.96
N VAL A 93 0.96 -10.13 -20.16
CA VAL A 93 -0.16 -10.10 -19.21
C VAL A 93 -0.79 -11.49 -19.08
N ASP A 94 -1.00 -12.18 -20.20
CA ASP A 94 -1.55 -13.55 -20.22
C ASP A 94 -0.61 -14.53 -19.50
N GLY A 95 0.70 -14.35 -19.66
CA GLY A 95 1.71 -15.11 -18.95
C GLY A 95 1.65 -14.89 -17.43
N LEU A 96 1.56 -13.64 -16.99
CA LEU A 96 1.40 -13.30 -15.57
C LEU A 96 0.12 -13.89 -14.97
N LEU A 97 -1.02 -13.78 -15.68
CA LEU A 97 -2.29 -14.38 -15.25
C LEU A 97 -2.19 -15.90 -15.08
N ARG A 98 -1.63 -16.59 -16.09
CA ARG A 98 -1.43 -18.04 -16.06
C ARG A 98 -0.57 -18.48 -14.88
N ASP A 99 0.57 -17.81 -14.70
CA ASP A 99 1.57 -18.19 -13.69
C ASP A 99 1.09 -17.85 -12.27
N ALA A 100 0.39 -16.73 -12.08
CA ALA A 100 -0.24 -16.39 -10.80
C ALA A 100 -1.31 -17.41 -10.39
N ARG A 101 -2.17 -17.81 -11.33
CA ARG A 101 -3.18 -18.88 -11.11
C ARG A 101 -2.55 -20.20 -10.73
N ALA A 102 -1.49 -20.61 -11.44
CA ALA A 102 -0.76 -21.85 -11.14
C ALA A 102 -0.12 -21.84 -9.74
N ASN A 103 0.16 -20.67 -9.19
CA ASN A 103 0.74 -20.49 -7.85
C ASN A 103 -0.28 -20.04 -6.79
N GLU A 104 -1.59 -20.02 -7.10
CA GLU A 104 -2.69 -19.64 -6.19
C GLU A 104 -2.53 -18.22 -5.63
N MET A 105 -2.01 -17.28 -6.45
CA MET A 105 -1.79 -15.88 -6.09
C MET A 105 -2.73 -14.95 -6.86
N ARG A 106 -3.09 -13.84 -6.24
CA ARG A 106 -3.76 -12.71 -6.89
C ARG A 106 -2.72 -11.74 -7.43
N LEU A 107 -3.14 -10.91 -8.39
CA LEU A 107 -2.31 -9.87 -8.97
C LEU A 107 -2.88 -8.48 -8.66
N VAL A 108 -2.00 -7.54 -8.45
CA VAL A 108 -2.24 -6.11 -8.65
C VAL A 108 -1.39 -5.71 -9.84
N LEU A 109 -1.99 -5.24 -10.92
CA LEU A 109 -1.21 -4.80 -12.08
C LEU A 109 -0.79 -3.35 -11.91
N LEU A 110 0.45 -3.05 -12.25
CA LEU A 110 1.03 -1.72 -12.20
C LEU A 110 1.14 -1.21 -13.64
N TRP A 111 0.28 -0.27 -14.00
CA TRP A 111 0.32 0.32 -15.34
C TRP A 111 1.44 1.34 -15.42
N PHE A 112 2.57 0.96 -16.01
CA PHE A 112 3.66 1.85 -16.37
C PHE A 112 3.33 2.49 -17.72
N GLY A 113 2.47 3.52 -17.67
CA GLY A 113 1.98 4.29 -18.79
C GLY A 113 2.88 5.48 -19.11
N THR A 114 2.34 6.67 -18.92
CA THR A 114 3.08 7.90 -19.18
C THR A 114 4.16 8.17 -18.13
N TRP A 115 3.96 7.77 -16.86
CA TRP A 115 4.96 8.00 -15.80
C TRP A 115 5.40 6.73 -15.09
N LYS A 116 6.71 6.66 -14.89
CA LYS A 116 7.38 5.76 -13.94
C LYS A 116 8.54 6.51 -13.29
N ASN A 117 8.52 6.62 -11.95
CA ASN A 117 9.51 7.40 -11.20
C ASN A 117 9.65 8.83 -11.75
N SER A 118 8.52 9.50 -11.97
CA SER A 118 8.42 10.84 -12.56
C SER A 118 8.84 10.97 -14.03
N MET A 119 9.31 9.92 -14.67
CA MET A 119 9.81 9.97 -16.06
C MET A 119 8.90 9.21 -17.02
N SER A 120 8.85 9.65 -18.28
CA SER A 120 8.04 9.04 -19.35
C SER A 120 8.83 7.96 -20.10
N CYS A 121 9.59 7.12 -19.36
CA CYS A 121 10.51 6.15 -19.94
C CYS A 121 9.81 4.92 -20.53
N TYR A 122 8.59 4.57 -20.11
CA TYR A 122 7.82 3.43 -20.62
C TYR A 122 6.81 3.82 -21.71
N THR A 123 6.81 5.07 -22.18
CA THR A 123 6.00 5.43 -23.35
C THR A 123 6.58 4.78 -24.61
N PRO A 124 5.76 4.33 -25.57
CA PRO A 124 6.21 3.68 -26.79
C PRO A 124 7.12 4.54 -27.67
N ALA A 125 7.91 3.91 -28.51
CA ALA A 125 8.84 4.60 -29.40
C ALA A 125 8.14 5.57 -30.36
N TRP A 126 6.92 5.27 -30.80
CA TRP A 126 6.15 6.16 -31.68
C TRP A 126 5.70 7.42 -30.94
N VAL A 127 5.43 7.37 -29.63
CA VAL A 127 5.18 8.55 -28.77
C VAL A 127 6.45 9.38 -28.62
N LYS A 128 7.57 8.74 -28.24
CA LYS A 128 8.85 9.42 -27.98
C LYS A 128 9.40 10.17 -29.20
N ARG A 129 9.17 9.65 -30.41
CA ARG A 129 9.70 10.20 -31.66
C ARG A 129 8.85 11.34 -32.22
N ASP A 130 7.56 11.36 -31.97
CA ASP A 130 6.65 12.40 -32.48
C ASP A 130 6.41 13.49 -31.42
N GLN A 131 7.45 14.30 -31.17
CA GLN A 131 7.40 15.36 -30.16
C GLN A 131 6.47 16.53 -30.56
N ALA A 132 6.08 16.64 -31.81
CA ALA A 132 5.09 17.63 -32.25
C ALA A 132 3.70 17.24 -31.77
N ARG A 133 3.35 15.96 -31.81
CA ARG A 133 2.07 15.41 -31.35
C ARG A 133 2.08 15.15 -29.83
N PHE A 134 3.22 14.72 -29.31
CA PHE A 134 3.41 14.31 -27.91
C PHE A 134 4.50 15.15 -27.24
N PRO A 135 4.23 16.44 -26.97
CA PRO A 135 5.22 17.35 -26.44
C PRO A 135 5.59 17.01 -24.98
N ARG A 136 6.81 17.41 -24.62
CA ARG A 136 7.37 17.24 -23.29
C ARG A 136 7.10 18.44 -22.41
N ALA A 137 7.13 18.22 -21.10
CA ALA A 137 7.25 19.30 -20.13
C ALA A 137 8.60 20.02 -20.30
N LEU A 138 8.61 21.32 -20.02
CA LEU A 138 9.81 22.16 -20.10
C LEU A 138 10.25 22.63 -18.72
N ASP A 139 11.56 22.80 -18.56
CA ASP A 139 12.13 23.52 -17.42
C ASP A 139 12.09 25.05 -17.62
N SER A 140 12.52 25.81 -16.60
CA SER A 140 12.59 27.28 -16.63
C SER A 140 13.57 27.86 -17.66
N LEU A 141 14.44 27.03 -18.25
CA LEU A 141 15.35 27.39 -19.34
C LEU A 141 14.79 27.03 -20.72
N GLY A 142 13.55 26.52 -20.78
CA GLY A 142 12.90 26.07 -22.01
C GLY A 142 13.44 24.76 -22.59
N ARG A 143 14.14 23.94 -21.77
CA ARG A 143 14.65 22.63 -22.18
C ARG A 143 13.61 21.55 -21.91
N GLY A 144 13.44 20.64 -22.87
CA GLY A 144 12.55 19.49 -22.72
C GLY A 144 13.06 18.52 -21.65
N LEU A 145 12.12 18.07 -20.80
CA LEU A 145 12.37 17.05 -19.79
C LEU A 145 11.98 15.65 -20.30
N GLU A 146 12.49 14.58 -19.68
CA GLU A 146 12.03 13.21 -19.98
C GLU A 146 10.64 12.96 -19.34
N ILE A 147 9.76 13.94 -19.44
CA ILE A 147 8.41 13.96 -18.88
C ILE A 147 7.47 14.47 -19.97
N LEU A 148 6.44 13.72 -20.34
CA LEU A 148 5.39 14.23 -21.22
C LEU A 148 4.54 15.25 -20.46
N THR A 149 4.17 16.35 -21.12
CA THR A 149 3.33 17.36 -20.48
C THR A 149 1.89 16.86 -20.30
N PRO A 150 1.27 17.03 -19.12
CA PRO A 150 -0.14 16.68 -18.91
C PRO A 150 -1.11 17.68 -19.56
N PHE A 151 -0.61 18.79 -20.11
CA PHE A 151 -1.43 19.87 -20.63
C PHE A 151 -1.86 19.68 -22.09
N VAL A 152 -1.37 18.65 -22.76
CA VAL A 152 -1.73 18.36 -24.16
C VAL A 152 -2.58 17.09 -24.22
N PRO A 153 -3.81 17.18 -24.76
CA PRO A 153 -4.74 16.05 -24.82
C PRO A 153 -4.19 14.81 -25.51
N ALA A 154 -3.33 14.97 -26.53
CA ALA A 154 -2.77 13.83 -27.26
C ALA A 154 -1.99 12.84 -26.36
N ASN A 155 -1.23 13.36 -25.38
CA ASN A 155 -0.50 12.53 -24.41
C ASN A 155 -1.48 11.68 -23.59
N ARG A 156 -2.46 12.34 -23.00
CA ARG A 156 -3.48 11.71 -22.16
C ARG A 156 -4.35 10.71 -22.93
N ASP A 157 -4.79 11.08 -24.12
CA ASP A 157 -5.76 10.29 -24.88
C ASP A 157 -5.09 9.02 -25.46
N ALA A 158 -3.79 9.07 -25.76
CA ALA A 158 -3.03 7.89 -26.19
C ALA A 158 -2.86 6.89 -25.04
N ASP A 159 -2.46 7.33 -23.86
CA ASP A 159 -2.32 6.52 -22.65
C ASP A 159 -3.69 5.93 -22.24
N ALA A 160 -4.72 6.75 -22.12
CA ALA A 160 -6.07 6.31 -21.76
C ALA A 160 -6.61 5.23 -22.72
N ARG A 161 -6.32 5.35 -24.03
CA ARG A 161 -6.71 4.34 -25.04
C ARG A 161 -5.96 3.02 -24.80
N ALA A 162 -4.66 3.07 -24.52
CA ALA A 162 -3.85 1.89 -24.27
C ALA A 162 -4.28 1.20 -22.97
N PHE A 163 -4.49 1.97 -21.91
CA PHE A 163 -4.98 1.44 -20.63
C PHE A 163 -6.40 0.83 -20.77
N ALA A 164 -7.30 1.48 -21.49
CA ALA A 164 -8.63 0.91 -21.77
C ALA A 164 -8.54 -0.41 -22.57
N ALA A 165 -7.59 -0.54 -23.49
CA ALA A 165 -7.36 -1.79 -24.22
C ALA A 165 -6.89 -2.91 -23.28
N LEU A 166 -5.99 -2.62 -22.32
CA LEU A 166 -5.58 -3.56 -21.27
C LEU A 166 -6.79 -4.00 -20.44
N MET A 167 -7.60 -3.07 -19.97
CA MET A 167 -8.76 -3.39 -19.12
C MET A 167 -9.83 -4.19 -19.87
N ARG A 168 -10.02 -3.91 -21.15
CA ARG A 168 -10.90 -4.73 -22.04
C ARG A 168 -10.36 -6.14 -22.23
N HIS A 169 -9.04 -6.29 -22.37
CA HIS A 169 -8.39 -7.60 -22.46
C HIS A 169 -8.59 -8.40 -21.17
N LEU A 170 -8.36 -7.80 -20.00
CA LEU A 170 -8.61 -8.43 -18.70
C LEU A 170 -10.06 -8.86 -18.54
N LYS A 171 -11.04 -8.04 -18.95
CA LYS A 171 -12.44 -8.40 -18.91
C LYS A 171 -12.74 -9.68 -19.69
N ALA A 172 -12.03 -9.90 -20.81
CA ALA A 172 -12.21 -11.07 -21.66
C ALA A 172 -11.45 -12.31 -21.15
N THR A 173 -10.26 -12.14 -20.53
CA THR A 173 -9.31 -13.22 -20.24
C THR A 173 -9.18 -13.57 -18.75
N ASP A 174 -9.68 -12.72 -17.84
CA ASP A 174 -9.62 -12.94 -16.40
C ASP A 174 -11.00 -13.06 -15.71
N PRO A 175 -11.87 -14.00 -16.12
CA PRO A 175 -13.17 -14.20 -15.47
C PRO A 175 -13.07 -14.74 -14.04
N GLN A 176 -11.88 -15.16 -13.61
CA GLN A 176 -11.58 -15.64 -12.25
C GLN A 176 -11.11 -14.51 -11.32
N HIS A 177 -11.03 -13.27 -11.81
CA HIS A 177 -10.56 -12.09 -11.08
C HIS A 177 -9.21 -12.35 -10.40
N THR A 178 -8.26 -12.91 -11.15
CA THR A 178 -6.87 -13.07 -10.72
C THR A 178 -6.28 -11.71 -10.39
N VAL A 179 -6.62 -10.69 -11.22
CA VAL A 179 -6.32 -9.28 -10.95
C VAL A 179 -7.38 -8.70 -10.01
N VAL A 180 -6.95 -8.23 -8.84
CA VAL A 180 -7.86 -7.71 -7.81
C VAL A 180 -7.85 -6.20 -7.68
N MET A 181 -6.79 -5.52 -8.13
CA MET A 181 -6.65 -4.06 -8.19
C MET A 181 -5.70 -3.68 -9.33
N VAL A 182 -5.73 -2.41 -9.73
CA VAL A 182 -4.78 -1.85 -10.68
C VAL A 182 -4.23 -0.53 -10.16
N GLN A 183 -2.91 -0.37 -10.20
CA GLN A 183 -2.24 0.91 -10.03
C GLN A 183 -2.20 1.63 -11.37
N VAL A 184 -2.63 2.88 -11.40
CA VAL A 184 -2.63 3.72 -12.60
C VAL A 184 -1.45 4.66 -12.53
N GLU A 185 -0.53 4.53 -13.46
CA GLU A 185 0.80 5.15 -13.45
C GLU A 185 1.67 4.71 -12.26
N ASN A 186 2.89 5.21 -12.19
CA ASN A 186 3.76 4.95 -11.05
C ASN A 186 4.55 6.20 -10.67
N GLU A 187 4.45 6.57 -9.39
CA GLU A 187 5.20 7.68 -8.78
C GLU A 187 5.22 8.94 -9.66
N ILE A 188 4.03 9.37 -10.10
CA ILE A 188 3.86 10.59 -10.88
C ILE A 188 4.46 11.76 -10.10
N GLY A 189 5.25 12.57 -10.79
CA GLY A 189 5.83 13.75 -10.15
C GLY A 189 6.55 14.65 -11.12
N MET A 190 6.83 15.87 -10.69
CA MET A 190 7.59 16.86 -11.42
C MET A 190 8.98 17.07 -10.81
N ILE A 191 10.00 17.02 -11.62
CA ILE A 191 11.39 17.23 -11.28
C ILE A 191 12.16 17.69 -12.54
N PRO A 192 13.12 18.65 -12.51
CA PRO A 192 13.66 19.33 -11.31
C PRO A 192 12.94 20.64 -10.95
N GLU A 193 11.75 20.86 -11.45
CA GLU A 193 10.94 22.05 -11.24
C GLU A 193 9.66 21.69 -10.46
N PRO A 194 9.03 22.63 -9.74
CA PRO A 194 7.75 22.37 -9.09
C PRO A 194 6.58 22.26 -10.07
N ARG A 195 6.72 22.75 -11.29
CA ARG A 195 5.72 22.67 -12.37
C ARG A 195 6.35 22.69 -13.76
N ASP A 196 5.61 22.26 -14.75
CA ASP A 196 5.90 22.42 -16.19
C ASP A 196 5.91 23.90 -16.58
N ARG A 197 6.87 24.27 -17.47
CA ARG A 197 7.05 25.61 -18.07
C ARG A 197 6.75 25.65 -19.56
N SER A 198 6.09 24.63 -20.10
CA SER A 198 5.64 24.66 -21.50
C SER A 198 4.65 25.81 -21.74
N PRO A 199 4.53 26.31 -22.99
CA PRO A 199 3.57 27.38 -23.32
C PRO A 199 2.14 27.04 -22.91
N GLU A 200 1.75 25.78 -23.04
CA GLU A 200 0.44 25.26 -22.64
C GLU A 200 0.26 25.35 -21.11
N ALA A 201 1.28 24.95 -20.36
CA ALA A 201 1.27 25.04 -18.89
C ALA A 201 1.25 26.49 -18.41
N GLU A 202 2.06 27.39 -19.01
CA GLU A 202 2.06 28.82 -18.66
C GLU A 202 0.70 29.48 -18.91
N LYS A 203 0.09 29.19 -20.06
CA LYS A 203 -1.26 29.70 -20.38
C LYS A 203 -2.29 29.29 -19.34
N VAL A 204 -2.26 28.04 -18.89
CA VAL A 204 -3.21 27.51 -17.92
C VAL A 204 -2.89 28.01 -16.52
N TYR A 205 -1.62 28.15 -16.15
CA TYR A 205 -1.19 28.71 -14.86
C TYR A 205 -1.62 30.18 -14.67
N ALA A 206 -1.60 30.96 -15.75
CA ALA A 206 -2.10 32.33 -15.75
C ALA A 206 -3.65 32.42 -15.71
N GLY A 207 -4.34 31.32 -15.95
CA GLY A 207 -5.79 31.22 -15.90
C GLY A 207 -6.35 31.08 -14.49
N PRO A 208 -7.69 31.03 -14.36
CA PRO A 208 -8.34 30.84 -13.07
C PRO A 208 -8.18 29.41 -12.55
N VAL A 209 -8.15 29.27 -11.21
CA VAL A 209 -8.26 27.96 -10.54
C VAL A 209 -9.62 27.35 -10.88
N PRO A 210 -9.67 26.05 -11.26
CA PRO A 210 -10.93 25.37 -11.57
C PRO A 210 -11.94 25.43 -10.42
N ALA A 211 -13.19 25.77 -10.73
CA ALA A 211 -14.27 25.85 -9.73
C ALA A 211 -14.42 24.53 -8.95
N ALA A 212 -14.27 23.37 -9.64
CA ALA A 212 -14.38 22.07 -9.01
C ALA A 212 -13.37 21.86 -7.85
N LEU A 213 -12.13 22.38 -7.97
CA LEU A 213 -11.17 22.34 -6.87
C LEU A 213 -11.67 23.22 -5.71
N MET A 214 -12.07 24.45 -6.00
CA MET A 214 -12.49 25.38 -4.97
C MET A 214 -13.75 24.92 -4.24
N ASP A 215 -14.73 24.38 -4.96
CA ASP A 215 -15.96 23.82 -4.41
C ASP A 215 -15.62 22.65 -3.45
N TYR A 216 -14.69 21.77 -3.86
CA TYR A 216 -14.22 20.67 -3.00
C TYR A 216 -13.55 21.20 -1.73
N LEU A 217 -12.62 22.16 -1.85
CA LEU A 217 -11.90 22.72 -0.71
C LEU A 217 -12.83 23.44 0.27
N VAL A 218 -13.77 24.22 -0.23
CA VAL A 218 -14.76 24.92 0.60
C VAL A 218 -15.66 23.91 1.32
N LYS A 219 -16.17 22.91 0.61
CA LYS A 219 -17.04 21.86 1.17
C LYS A 219 -16.37 21.06 2.28
N ASN A 220 -15.09 20.74 2.10
CA ASN A 220 -14.34 19.85 3.00
C ASN A 220 -13.40 20.60 3.96
N ARG A 221 -13.57 21.92 4.12
CA ARG A 221 -12.64 22.81 4.83
C ARG A 221 -12.21 22.33 6.23
N ALA A 222 -13.08 21.63 6.93
CA ALA A 222 -12.81 21.15 8.29
C ALA A 222 -11.90 19.89 8.33
N THR A 223 -11.72 19.20 7.20
CA THR A 223 -11.01 17.91 7.12
C THR A 223 -9.87 17.91 6.12
N LEU A 224 -9.57 19.06 5.50
CA LEU A 224 -8.44 19.19 4.57
C LEU A 224 -7.11 18.91 5.26
N ALA A 225 -6.14 18.45 4.50
CA ALA A 225 -4.75 18.36 4.92
C ALA A 225 -4.27 19.71 5.50
N PRO A 226 -3.67 19.72 6.70
CA PRO A 226 -3.33 20.95 7.37
C PRO A 226 -2.32 21.80 6.58
N GLU A 227 -1.41 21.19 5.84
CA GLU A 227 -0.43 21.86 4.99
C GLU A 227 -1.11 22.61 3.84
N LEU A 228 -2.08 22.00 3.17
CA LEU A 228 -2.87 22.64 2.11
C LEU A 228 -3.71 23.79 2.67
N THR A 229 -4.32 23.58 3.84
CA THR A 229 -5.09 24.62 4.53
C THR A 229 -4.21 25.82 4.89
N ALA A 230 -3.02 25.59 5.43
CA ALA A 230 -2.08 26.64 5.79
C ALA A 230 -1.60 27.43 4.56
N LEU A 231 -1.29 26.74 3.46
CA LEU A 231 -0.89 27.38 2.19
C LEU A 231 -2.02 28.27 1.65
N TRP A 232 -3.24 27.75 1.54
CA TRP A 232 -4.40 28.48 1.02
C TRP A 232 -4.76 29.67 1.89
N GLN A 233 -4.80 29.52 3.23
CA GLN A 233 -5.09 30.62 4.14
C GLN A 233 -3.95 31.67 4.15
N GLY A 234 -2.68 31.22 4.09
CA GLY A 234 -1.52 32.10 4.00
C GLY A 234 -1.50 32.98 2.75
N ALA A 235 -2.13 32.54 1.66
CA ALA A 235 -2.35 33.31 0.43
C ALA A 235 -3.63 34.18 0.47
N GLY A 236 -4.33 34.25 1.61
CA GLY A 236 -5.52 35.09 1.81
C GLY A 236 -6.87 34.36 1.69
N GLY A 237 -6.88 33.03 1.52
CA GLY A 237 -8.08 32.21 1.54
C GLY A 237 -9.09 32.50 0.43
N LYS A 238 -8.63 33.04 -0.71
CA LYS A 238 -9.48 33.36 -1.87
C LYS A 238 -10.08 32.09 -2.45
N THR A 239 -11.32 32.21 -2.94
CA THR A 239 -12.05 31.11 -3.61
C THR A 239 -12.12 31.28 -5.11
N THR A 240 -11.63 32.40 -5.64
CA THR A 240 -11.56 32.70 -7.07
C THR A 240 -10.27 33.46 -7.36
N GLY A 241 -9.75 33.35 -8.56
CA GLY A 241 -8.53 34.02 -9.00
C GLY A 241 -7.62 33.07 -9.78
N THR A 242 -6.46 33.57 -10.16
CA THR A 242 -5.41 32.75 -10.77
C THR A 242 -4.75 31.84 -9.71
N TRP A 243 -3.98 30.86 -10.14
CA TRP A 243 -3.27 29.96 -9.24
C TRP A 243 -2.35 30.71 -8.26
N ALA A 244 -1.62 31.71 -8.74
CA ALA A 244 -0.76 32.54 -7.89
C ALA A 244 -1.55 33.41 -6.90
N GLU A 245 -2.76 33.86 -7.24
CA GLU A 245 -3.62 34.65 -6.34
C GLU A 245 -4.28 33.79 -5.26
N VAL A 246 -4.59 32.52 -5.54
CA VAL A 246 -5.30 31.60 -4.63
C VAL A 246 -4.34 30.83 -3.73
N PHE A 247 -3.22 30.32 -4.28
CA PHE A 247 -2.26 29.48 -3.54
C PHE A 247 -0.88 30.12 -3.34
N GLY A 248 -0.68 31.35 -3.86
CA GLY A 248 0.60 32.06 -3.84
C GLY A 248 1.55 31.62 -4.97
N PRO A 249 2.57 32.45 -5.29
CA PRO A 249 3.53 32.17 -6.37
C PRO A 249 4.70 31.27 -5.93
N SER A 250 4.73 30.82 -4.68
CA SER A 250 5.80 30.00 -4.12
C SER A 250 5.89 28.63 -4.81
N PRO A 251 7.00 27.89 -4.68
CA PRO A 251 7.09 26.51 -5.17
C PRO A 251 5.94 25.62 -4.67
N ALA A 252 5.48 25.78 -3.43
CA ALA A 252 4.35 25.03 -2.88
C ALA A 252 3.03 25.36 -3.60
N GLY A 253 2.76 26.64 -3.94
CA GLY A 253 1.59 27.03 -4.72
C GLY A 253 1.64 26.49 -6.16
N GLN A 254 2.83 26.47 -6.77
CA GLN A 254 3.07 25.87 -8.08
C GLN A 254 2.89 24.35 -8.06
N GLU A 255 3.26 23.70 -6.96
CA GLU A 255 3.05 22.26 -6.76
C GLU A 255 1.55 21.91 -6.71
N VAL A 256 0.72 22.71 -6.05
CA VAL A 256 -0.75 22.51 -6.04
C VAL A 256 -1.33 22.60 -7.46
N PHE A 257 -0.86 23.57 -8.25
CA PHE A 257 -1.24 23.69 -9.66
C PHE A 257 -0.92 22.40 -10.42
N MET A 258 0.32 21.94 -10.32
CA MET A 258 0.77 20.76 -11.05
C MET A 258 0.06 19.49 -10.58
N ALA A 259 -0.21 19.36 -9.27
CA ALA A 259 -0.94 18.25 -8.70
C ALA A 259 -2.37 18.12 -9.26
N TRP A 260 -3.06 19.23 -9.44
CA TRP A 260 -4.38 19.22 -10.08
C TRP A 260 -4.32 18.61 -11.49
N TYR A 261 -3.34 19.01 -12.31
CA TYR A 261 -3.28 18.55 -13.71
C TYR A 261 -2.74 17.13 -13.84
N PHE A 262 -1.82 16.71 -12.99
CA PHE A 262 -1.44 15.29 -12.90
C PHE A 262 -2.63 14.42 -12.48
N ALA A 263 -3.36 14.83 -11.45
CA ALA A 263 -4.54 14.11 -11.01
C ALA A 263 -5.65 14.09 -12.09
N ALA A 264 -5.89 15.19 -12.80
CA ALA A 264 -6.88 15.26 -13.89
C ALA A 264 -6.48 14.38 -15.09
N TYR A 265 -5.18 14.25 -15.39
CA TYR A 265 -4.68 13.30 -16.38
C TYR A 265 -4.96 11.86 -15.93
N THR A 266 -4.54 11.51 -14.71
CA THR A 266 -4.77 10.18 -14.13
C THR A 266 -6.24 9.84 -14.04
N GLN A 267 -7.11 10.83 -13.74
CA GLN A 267 -8.57 10.69 -13.79
C GLN A 267 -9.04 10.18 -15.15
N ALA A 268 -8.54 10.76 -16.24
CA ALA A 268 -8.97 10.39 -17.58
C ALA A 268 -8.53 8.94 -17.93
N VAL A 269 -7.30 8.57 -17.60
CA VAL A 269 -6.78 7.21 -17.78
C VAL A 269 -7.60 6.22 -16.96
N THR A 270 -7.79 6.51 -15.66
CA THR A 270 -8.57 5.66 -14.74
C THR A 270 -10.00 5.49 -15.20
N ALA A 271 -10.68 6.59 -15.61
CA ALA A 271 -12.06 6.54 -16.07
C ALA A 271 -12.21 5.71 -17.35
N ALA A 272 -11.26 5.82 -18.29
CA ALA A 272 -11.24 5.00 -19.49
C ALA A 272 -11.11 3.51 -19.20
N GLY A 273 -10.23 3.16 -18.26
CA GLY A 273 -10.07 1.77 -17.80
C GLY A 273 -11.30 1.23 -17.07
N LYS A 274 -11.85 2.00 -16.11
CA LYS A 274 -13.05 1.61 -15.37
C LYS A 274 -14.30 1.45 -16.23
N ALA A 275 -14.40 2.18 -17.34
CA ALA A 275 -15.48 2.01 -18.31
C ALA A 275 -15.49 0.62 -18.95
N GLU A 276 -14.32 -0.03 -19.05
CA GLU A 276 -14.19 -1.40 -19.57
C GLU A 276 -14.33 -2.44 -18.46
N LEU A 277 -13.61 -2.26 -17.34
CA LEU A 277 -13.62 -3.19 -16.20
C LEU A 277 -13.40 -2.39 -14.89
N ALA A 278 -14.43 -2.31 -14.05
CA ALA A 278 -14.47 -1.46 -12.87
C ALA A 278 -13.79 -2.10 -11.64
N LEU A 279 -12.53 -2.52 -11.77
CA LEU A 279 -11.71 -2.95 -10.62
C LEU A 279 -11.36 -1.75 -9.72
N PRO A 280 -11.04 -1.97 -8.43
CA PRO A 280 -10.42 -0.95 -7.60
C PRO A 280 -9.11 -0.44 -8.22
N MET A 281 -8.96 0.88 -8.29
CA MET A 281 -7.80 1.53 -8.90
C MET A 281 -7.21 2.60 -7.99
N PHE A 282 -5.88 2.70 -7.96
CA PHE A 282 -5.15 3.65 -7.14
C PHE A 282 -3.94 4.24 -7.87
N ALA A 283 -3.39 5.32 -7.32
CA ALA A 283 -2.10 5.87 -7.73
C ALA A 283 -1.16 5.90 -6.51
N ASN A 284 0.14 5.69 -6.73
CA ASN A 284 1.17 5.69 -5.69
C ASN A 284 2.08 6.92 -5.77
N ALA A 285 2.82 7.19 -4.69
CA ALA A 285 3.69 8.34 -4.59
C ALA A 285 5.07 7.99 -4.02
N ALA A 286 6.12 8.46 -4.71
CA ALA A 286 7.42 8.68 -4.09
C ALA A 286 7.30 9.79 -3.04
N LEU A 287 7.71 9.49 -1.80
CA LEU A 287 7.51 10.41 -0.68
C LEU A 287 8.47 11.62 -0.70
N ILE A 288 8.05 12.68 -0.02
CA ILE A 288 8.88 13.86 0.21
C ILE A 288 10.13 13.48 0.99
N ARG A 289 11.29 13.86 0.48
CA ARG A 289 12.56 13.72 1.21
C ARG A 289 12.68 14.85 2.26
N PRO A 290 13.06 14.54 3.50
CA PRO A 290 13.23 15.56 4.54
C PRO A 290 14.16 16.70 4.11
N GLY A 291 13.70 17.94 4.30
CA GLY A 291 14.48 19.15 3.95
C GLY A 291 14.42 19.57 2.47
N TYR A 292 13.75 18.82 1.61
CA TYR A 292 13.60 19.14 0.18
C TYR A 292 12.38 20.03 -0.08
N GLN A 293 12.47 20.87 -1.11
CA GLN A 293 11.39 21.73 -1.60
C GLN A 293 10.79 21.16 -2.89
N PRO A 294 9.56 21.55 -3.27
CA PRO A 294 8.97 21.16 -4.55
C PRO A 294 9.93 21.42 -5.74
N GLY A 295 10.06 20.43 -6.60
CA GLY A 295 11.06 20.37 -7.66
C GLY A 295 12.33 19.61 -7.30
N GLN A 296 12.61 19.38 -6.02
CA GLN A 296 13.78 18.62 -5.56
C GLN A 296 13.44 17.15 -5.22
N TYR A 297 12.17 16.82 -5.22
CA TYR A 297 11.61 15.48 -5.11
C TYR A 297 10.53 15.32 -6.19
N PRO A 298 10.02 14.13 -6.48
CA PRO A 298 8.87 13.93 -7.36
C PRO A 298 7.64 14.70 -6.85
N SER A 299 7.54 15.97 -7.24
CA SER A 299 6.57 16.94 -6.71
C SER A 299 5.23 16.80 -7.40
N ALA A 300 4.17 17.22 -6.72
CA ALA A 300 2.81 17.21 -7.28
C ALA A 300 2.19 15.82 -7.52
N GLY A 301 2.87 14.74 -7.16
CA GLY A 301 2.30 13.41 -7.11
C GLY A 301 1.20 13.27 -6.04
N PRO A 302 0.65 12.06 -5.83
CA PRO A 302 -0.39 11.82 -4.81
C PRO A 302 0.19 11.82 -3.39
N LEU A 303 0.81 12.94 -3.02
CA LEU A 303 1.46 13.19 -1.74
C LEU A 303 0.46 13.53 -0.63
N PRO A 304 0.76 13.27 0.65
CA PRO A 304 -0.22 13.41 1.72
C PRO A 304 -0.71 14.85 1.94
N HIS A 305 0.10 15.87 1.66
CA HIS A 305 -0.31 17.27 1.73
C HIS A 305 -1.16 17.71 0.51
N LEU A 306 -1.17 16.92 -0.55
CA LEU A 306 -1.94 17.14 -1.79
C LEU A 306 -3.13 16.18 -1.93
N ILE A 307 -3.37 15.32 -0.92
CA ILE A 307 -4.42 14.28 -0.97
C ILE A 307 -5.79 14.86 -1.38
N ASP A 308 -6.14 16.04 -0.87
CA ASP A 308 -7.43 16.67 -1.16
C ASP A 308 -7.49 17.21 -2.59
N VAL A 309 -6.37 17.66 -3.16
CA VAL A 309 -6.26 18.08 -4.56
C VAL A 309 -6.44 16.88 -5.49
N TRP A 310 -5.76 15.77 -5.18
CA TRP A 310 -5.88 14.52 -5.94
C TRP A 310 -7.30 13.95 -5.88
N ARG A 311 -7.92 13.95 -4.71
CA ARG A 311 -9.31 13.48 -4.55
C ARG A 311 -10.32 14.35 -5.28
N ALA A 312 -10.08 15.68 -5.34
CA ALA A 312 -10.94 16.60 -6.08
C ALA A 312 -10.83 16.41 -7.60
N ALA A 313 -9.59 16.19 -8.10
CA ALA A 313 -9.32 16.10 -9.53
C ALA A 313 -9.49 14.69 -10.12
N ALA A 314 -9.32 13.64 -9.30
CA ALA A 314 -9.34 12.24 -9.75
C ALA A 314 -10.34 11.37 -8.97
N PRO A 315 -11.65 11.68 -9.02
CA PRO A 315 -12.69 10.92 -8.31
C PRO A 315 -12.88 9.48 -8.82
N ALA A 316 -12.33 9.12 -10.00
CA ALA A 316 -12.34 7.74 -10.48
C ALA A 316 -11.29 6.86 -9.77
N LEU A 317 -10.23 7.44 -9.18
CA LEU A 317 -9.36 6.71 -8.28
C LEU A 317 -10.11 6.39 -6.98
N ASP A 318 -9.96 5.16 -6.51
CA ASP A 318 -10.59 4.75 -5.25
C ASP A 318 -9.78 5.24 -4.05
N PHE A 319 -8.45 5.31 -4.18
CA PHE A 319 -7.53 5.82 -3.16
C PHE A 319 -6.16 6.19 -3.73
N ILE A 320 -5.30 6.74 -2.87
CA ILE A 320 -3.89 6.98 -3.15
C ILE A 320 -3.02 6.22 -2.12
N ALA A 321 -1.79 5.85 -2.52
CA ALA A 321 -0.95 4.94 -1.77
C ALA A 321 0.49 5.45 -1.62
N PRO A 322 1.19 5.17 -0.49
CA PRO A 322 2.57 5.56 -0.27
C PRO A 322 3.57 4.47 -0.60
N ASP A 323 4.73 4.86 -1.14
CA ASP A 323 5.92 4.02 -1.28
C ASP A 323 6.88 4.35 -0.13
N ILE A 324 6.91 3.50 0.91
CA ILE A 324 7.55 3.85 2.17
C ILE A 324 8.94 3.22 2.28
N TYR A 325 9.97 4.04 2.03
CA TYR A 325 11.37 3.66 2.15
C TYR A 325 12.09 4.33 3.34
N PHE A 326 11.40 5.16 4.12
CA PHE A 326 11.96 5.88 5.26
C PHE A 326 11.79 5.10 6.58
N SER A 327 12.71 5.33 7.51
CA SER A 327 12.71 4.66 8.81
C SER A 327 11.53 5.05 9.72
N ASN A 328 10.94 6.23 9.55
CA ASN A 328 9.74 6.68 10.26
C ASN A 328 8.45 6.18 9.58
N PHE A 329 8.36 4.86 9.43
CA PHE A 329 7.28 4.16 8.74
C PHE A 329 5.89 4.54 9.26
N SER A 330 5.69 4.54 10.59
CA SER A 330 4.38 4.80 11.18
C SER A 330 3.87 6.21 10.86
N TYR A 331 4.77 7.20 10.84
CA TYR A 331 4.44 8.56 10.47
C TYR A 331 3.89 8.62 9.04
N TRP A 332 4.62 8.08 8.06
CA TRP A 332 4.19 8.13 6.66
C TRP A 332 2.92 7.32 6.41
N ALA A 333 2.82 6.12 6.97
CA ALA A 333 1.62 5.30 6.84
C ALA A 333 0.36 6.02 7.39
N GLN A 334 0.48 6.71 8.54
CA GLN A 334 -0.62 7.50 9.12
C GLN A 334 -1.04 8.67 8.22
N GLN A 335 -0.09 9.35 7.53
CA GLN A 335 -0.43 10.45 6.65
C GLN A 335 -1.41 10.02 5.54
N TYR A 336 -1.32 8.78 5.07
CA TYR A 336 -2.19 8.24 4.01
C TYR A 336 -3.53 7.69 4.51
N THR A 337 -3.83 7.79 5.79
CA THR A 337 -5.18 7.55 6.33
C THR A 337 -6.02 8.82 6.44
N ARG A 338 -5.46 9.99 6.10
CA ARG A 338 -6.13 11.29 6.10
C ARG A 338 -7.32 11.31 5.13
N SER A 339 -8.26 12.22 5.38
CA SER A 339 -9.43 12.44 4.51
C SER A 339 -10.24 11.16 4.21
N GLY A 340 -10.14 10.13 5.08
CA GLY A 340 -10.82 8.84 4.89
C GLY A 340 -10.25 7.98 3.77
N ASN A 341 -8.99 8.21 3.37
CA ASN A 341 -8.28 7.38 2.41
C ASN A 341 -7.96 6.00 3.01
N PRO A 342 -8.32 4.89 2.39
CA PRO A 342 -7.92 3.57 2.86
C PRO A 342 -6.42 3.35 2.64
N LEU A 343 -5.75 2.71 3.59
CA LEU A 343 -4.32 2.46 3.48
C LEU A 343 -4.04 1.16 2.72
N PHE A 344 -3.29 1.27 1.65
CA PHE A 344 -2.60 0.20 0.97
C PHE A 344 -1.15 0.63 0.78
N ILE A 345 -0.18 -0.24 1.04
CA ILE A 345 1.25 0.07 0.90
C ILE A 345 1.79 -0.80 -0.22
N PRO A 346 1.83 -0.28 -1.48
CA PRO A 346 2.28 -1.04 -2.63
C PRO A 346 3.79 -1.27 -2.64
N GLU A 347 4.55 -0.28 -2.12
CA GLU A 347 6.00 -0.38 -2.03
C GLU A 347 6.50 -0.09 -0.62
N ALA A 348 7.41 -0.91 -0.13
CA ALA A 348 8.10 -0.69 1.14
C ALA A 348 9.54 -1.19 1.07
N MET A 349 10.39 -0.65 1.97
CA MET A 349 11.76 -1.13 2.12
C MET A 349 11.78 -2.64 2.38
N ARG A 350 12.60 -3.36 1.63
CA ARG A 350 12.86 -4.79 1.78
C ARG A 350 13.95 -5.03 2.84
N SER A 351 13.54 -5.07 4.11
CA SER A 351 14.42 -5.24 5.26
C SER A 351 13.75 -6.14 6.32
N PRO A 352 14.47 -6.61 7.35
CA PRO A 352 13.86 -7.32 8.48
C PRO A 352 12.71 -6.54 9.13
N GLU A 353 12.78 -5.20 9.20
CA GLU A 353 11.75 -4.32 9.75
C GLU A 353 10.44 -4.38 8.95
N ALA A 354 10.47 -4.72 7.66
CA ALA A 354 9.25 -4.90 6.86
C ALA A 354 8.27 -5.88 7.51
N SER A 355 8.78 -6.90 8.21
CA SER A 355 7.97 -7.90 8.90
C SER A 355 7.09 -7.31 10.00
N VAL A 356 7.59 -6.37 10.78
CA VAL A 356 6.84 -5.70 11.86
C VAL A 356 6.09 -4.46 11.36
N ASN A 357 6.58 -3.80 10.30
CA ASN A 357 5.86 -2.71 9.63
C ASN A 357 4.51 -3.20 9.08
N GLY A 358 4.48 -4.38 8.45
CA GLY A 358 3.24 -5.00 7.98
C GLY A 358 2.27 -5.31 9.13
N LEU A 359 2.75 -5.89 10.24
CA LEU A 359 1.91 -6.14 11.43
C LEU A 359 1.30 -4.84 11.99
N TYR A 360 2.12 -3.79 12.09
CA TYR A 360 1.65 -2.47 12.52
C TYR A 360 0.59 -1.91 11.56
N ALA A 361 0.83 -1.96 10.26
CA ALA A 361 -0.10 -1.46 9.25
C ALA A 361 -1.47 -2.17 9.32
N PHE A 362 -1.48 -3.50 9.44
CA PHE A 362 -2.72 -4.28 9.59
C PHE A 362 -3.41 -4.05 10.94
N GLY A 363 -2.64 -4.00 12.04
CA GLY A 363 -3.20 -3.90 13.39
C GLY A 363 -3.64 -2.48 13.77
N ALA A 364 -2.81 -1.46 13.50
CA ALA A 364 -3.05 -0.09 13.92
C ALA A 364 -3.85 0.73 12.89
N LEU A 365 -3.63 0.51 11.59
CA LEU A 365 -4.08 1.42 10.53
C LEU A 365 -5.13 0.77 9.59
N ASN A 366 -5.57 -0.45 9.89
CA ASN A 366 -6.53 -1.20 9.08
C ASN A 366 -6.12 -1.32 7.60
N ALA A 367 -4.83 -1.51 7.32
CA ALA A 367 -4.33 -1.56 5.96
C ALA A 367 -5.03 -2.68 5.16
N ILE A 368 -5.29 -2.42 3.88
CA ILE A 368 -5.81 -3.40 2.91
C ILE A 368 -4.71 -4.39 2.53
N GLY A 369 -3.45 -3.92 2.47
CA GLY A 369 -2.30 -4.74 2.13
C GLY A 369 -0.96 -4.06 2.42
N PHE A 370 0.10 -4.88 2.40
CA PHE A 370 1.48 -4.46 2.61
C PHE A 370 2.40 -5.27 1.70
N CYS A 371 3.24 -4.57 0.91
CA CYS A 371 4.01 -5.16 -0.18
C CYS A 371 5.44 -4.60 -0.22
N PRO A 372 6.47 -5.31 0.26
CA PRO A 372 7.85 -4.93 0.04
C PRO A 372 8.24 -4.97 -1.45
N PHE A 373 9.06 -3.99 -1.89
CA PHE A 373 9.50 -3.85 -3.27
C PHE A 373 10.62 -4.83 -3.67
N ALA A 374 10.71 -5.16 -4.96
CA ALA A 374 11.68 -6.10 -5.56
C ALA A 374 11.73 -7.43 -4.80
N ILE A 375 10.55 -7.93 -4.49
CA ILE A 375 10.33 -9.07 -3.59
C ILE A 375 10.95 -10.38 -4.09
N GLU A 376 11.03 -10.56 -5.41
CA GLU A 376 11.64 -11.74 -6.05
C GLU A 376 13.15 -11.85 -5.78
N THR A 377 13.79 -10.74 -5.38
CA THR A 377 15.21 -10.71 -5.02
C THR A 377 15.44 -10.67 -3.50
N ASN A 378 14.37 -10.79 -2.68
CA ASN A 378 14.50 -10.77 -1.22
C ASN A 378 15.30 -11.98 -0.73
N THR A 379 16.22 -11.76 0.20
CA THR A 379 17.13 -12.77 0.74
C THR A 379 17.08 -12.82 2.26
N GLU A 380 17.67 -13.84 2.84
CA GLU A 380 17.84 -13.95 4.30
C GLU A 380 18.72 -12.80 4.85
N PRO A 381 18.45 -12.30 6.06
CA PRO A 381 17.38 -12.75 6.97
C PRO A 381 16.00 -12.10 6.71
N ALA A 382 15.90 -11.11 5.83
CA ALA A 382 14.67 -10.36 5.59
C ALA A 382 13.54 -11.25 5.05
N ALA A 383 13.86 -12.19 4.16
CA ALA A 383 12.88 -13.12 3.61
C ALA A 383 12.27 -14.01 4.69
N GLY A 384 13.07 -14.53 5.61
CA GLY A 384 12.62 -15.38 6.73
C GLY A 384 11.76 -14.61 7.73
N TYR A 385 12.14 -13.39 8.09
CA TYR A 385 11.30 -12.53 8.94
C TYR A 385 9.97 -12.21 8.30
N LEU A 386 9.95 -11.87 7.01
CA LEU A 386 8.73 -11.59 6.28
C LEU A 386 7.83 -12.82 6.18
N ALA A 387 8.40 -13.99 5.86
CA ALA A 387 7.68 -15.25 5.81
C ALA A 387 6.98 -15.58 7.12
N ALA A 388 7.68 -15.44 8.26
CA ALA A 388 7.13 -15.67 9.58
C ALA A 388 6.02 -14.66 9.95
N SER A 389 6.22 -13.39 9.65
CA SER A 389 5.21 -12.35 9.86
C SER A 389 3.96 -12.58 9.00
N PHE A 390 4.12 -12.89 7.72
CA PHE A 390 3.00 -13.16 6.84
C PHE A 390 2.27 -14.47 7.16
N ASP A 391 2.97 -15.44 7.76
CA ASP A 391 2.30 -16.61 8.34
C ASP A 391 1.39 -16.22 9.51
N LEU A 392 1.86 -15.33 10.42
CA LEU A 392 0.99 -14.79 11.48
C LEU A 392 -0.24 -14.09 10.90
N VAL A 393 -0.05 -13.20 9.92
CA VAL A 393 -1.16 -12.48 9.28
C VAL A 393 -2.12 -13.47 8.61
N ARG A 394 -1.61 -14.50 7.93
CA ARG A 394 -2.43 -15.57 7.32
C ARG A 394 -3.30 -16.26 8.35
N GLN A 395 -2.74 -16.65 9.49
CA GLN A 395 -3.47 -17.28 10.58
C GLN A 395 -4.53 -16.35 11.19
N LEU A 396 -4.22 -15.06 11.31
CA LEU A 396 -5.06 -14.06 11.98
C LEU A 396 -6.02 -13.33 11.03
N THR A 397 -5.93 -13.56 9.71
CA THR A 397 -6.79 -12.88 8.72
C THR A 397 -8.28 -12.93 9.08
N PRO A 398 -8.89 -14.06 9.47
CA PRO A 398 -10.32 -14.09 9.81
C PRO A 398 -10.67 -13.15 10.98
N LEU A 399 -9.82 -13.08 12.00
CA LEU A 399 -10.01 -12.18 13.15
C LEU A 399 -9.75 -10.71 12.77
N LEU A 400 -8.69 -10.45 11.99
CA LEU A 400 -8.35 -9.09 11.56
C LEU A 400 -9.49 -8.49 10.73
N VAL A 401 -9.98 -9.19 9.71
CA VAL A 401 -11.05 -8.66 8.85
C VAL A 401 -12.37 -8.50 9.59
N GLU A 402 -12.64 -9.30 10.62
CA GLU A 402 -13.80 -9.13 11.49
C GLU A 402 -13.68 -7.90 12.38
N LYS A 403 -12.50 -7.63 12.95
CA LYS A 403 -12.27 -6.62 14.00
C LYS A 403 -11.78 -5.27 13.49
N GLN A 404 -11.19 -5.21 12.28
CA GLN A 404 -10.79 -3.94 11.65
C GLN A 404 -11.95 -2.94 11.60
N GLY A 405 -11.63 -1.67 11.77
CA GLY A 405 -12.63 -0.59 11.72
C GLY A 405 -13.58 -0.53 12.90
N ARG A 406 -13.44 -1.38 13.91
CA ARG A 406 -14.27 -1.43 15.12
C ARG A 406 -13.57 -0.96 16.38
N GLY A 407 -12.32 -0.50 16.29
CA GLY A 407 -11.51 -0.13 17.46
C GLY A 407 -11.06 -1.33 18.31
N LEU A 408 -11.03 -2.52 17.72
CA LEU A 408 -10.72 -3.78 18.39
C LEU A 408 -9.37 -4.36 17.96
N THR A 409 -8.58 -3.58 17.22
CA THR A 409 -7.22 -3.91 16.80
C THR A 409 -6.26 -2.78 17.12
N ALA A 410 -5.00 -3.10 17.38
CA ALA A 410 -3.93 -2.12 17.56
C ALA A 410 -2.61 -2.68 17.04
N GLY A 411 -1.61 -1.82 16.86
CA GLY A 411 -0.26 -2.21 16.45
C GLY A 411 0.79 -1.56 17.32
N PHE A 412 1.93 -2.23 17.46
CA PHE A 412 3.12 -1.77 18.18
C PHE A 412 4.32 -1.86 17.24
N LEU A 413 5.12 -0.81 17.17
CA LEU A 413 6.26 -0.75 16.26
C LEU A 413 7.44 -0.01 16.88
N GLN A 414 8.59 -0.65 16.96
CA GLN A 414 9.85 0.01 17.22
C GLN A 414 10.51 0.41 15.90
N GLU A 415 10.43 1.69 15.54
CA GLU A 415 10.98 2.20 14.27
C GLU A 415 12.50 2.23 14.24
N SER A 416 13.14 2.53 15.38
CA SER A 416 14.59 2.53 15.50
C SER A 416 15.04 1.92 16.82
N VAL A 417 16.31 1.46 16.88
CA VAL A 417 16.91 0.88 18.08
C VAL A 417 16.99 1.89 19.23
N GLU A 418 17.10 3.16 18.89
CA GLU A 418 17.16 4.29 19.83
C GLU A 418 15.78 4.62 20.42
N SER A 419 14.70 4.23 19.76
CA SER A 419 13.33 4.47 20.22
C SER A 419 12.98 3.52 21.38
N LYS A 420 13.24 3.96 22.61
CA LYS A 420 12.99 3.19 23.84
C LYS A 420 11.68 3.55 24.54
N GLN A 421 10.95 4.52 24.02
CA GLN A 421 9.70 4.98 24.66
C GLN A 421 8.63 3.91 24.54
N PRO A 422 8.00 3.49 25.66
CA PRO A 422 6.87 2.57 25.61
C PRO A 422 5.71 3.16 24.82
N GLN A 423 5.05 2.34 24.02
CA GLN A 423 3.81 2.72 23.33
C GLN A 423 2.61 2.34 24.19
N GLN A 424 1.63 3.23 24.26
CA GLN A 424 0.42 3.01 25.05
C GLN A 424 -0.79 2.81 24.13
N VAL A 425 -1.61 1.82 24.44
CA VAL A 425 -2.90 1.56 23.81
C VAL A 425 -3.97 1.42 24.89
N ARG A 426 -5.15 2.04 24.66
CA ARG A 426 -6.35 1.87 25.48
C ARG A 426 -7.38 1.05 24.71
N MET A 427 -7.87 -0.03 25.30
CA MET A 427 -8.83 -0.90 24.64
C MET A 427 -9.65 -1.70 25.68
N GLY A 428 -10.96 -1.73 25.56
CA GLY A 428 -11.84 -2.55 26.38
C GLY A 428 -11.82 -2.25 27.88
N GLY A 429 -11.49 -1.00 28.28
CA GLY A 429 -11.33 -0.61 29.68
C GLY A 429 -9.99 -1.02 30.30
N TRP A 430 -9.02 -1.33 29.47
CA TRP A 430 -7.64 -1.65 29.84
C TRP A 430 -6.65 -0.67 29.18
N ILE A 431 -5.52 -0.46 29.86
CA ILE A 431 -4.39 0.30 29.37
C ILE A 431 -3.23 -0.69 29.18
N PHE A 432 -2.70 -0.75 27.97
CA PHE A 432 -1.54 -1.58 27.63
C PHE A 432 -0.33 -0.70 27.37
N HIS A 433 0.83 -1.08 27.91
CA HIS A 433 2.12 -0.43 27.66
C HIS A 433 3.04 -1.46 27.03
N ALA A 434 3.46 -1.25 25.79
CA ALA A 434 4.41 -2.09 25.09
C ALA A 434 5.80 -1.46 25.14
N SER A 435 6.77 -2.22 25.63
CA SER A 435 8.21 -1.97 25.50
C SER A 435 8.84 -2.96 24.54
N PHE A 436 9.99 -2.61 23.99
CA PHE A 436 10.61 -3.34 22.89
C PHE A 436 11.93 -3.97 23.31
N GLU A 437 12.12 -5.23 22.92
CA GLU A 437 13.34 -5.98 23.15
C GLU A 437 13.86 -6.50 21.80
N ARG A 438 15.04 -6.03 21.39
CA ARG A 438 15.71 -6.56 20.19
C ARG A 438 16.80 -7.54 20.63
N SER A 439 16.85 -8.73 20.03
CA SER A 439 18.00 -9.62 20.18
C SER A 439 19.18 -9.05 19.38
N ALA A 440 20.41 -9.27 19.90
CA ALA A 440 21.60 -9.10 19.08
C ALA A 440 21.49 -10.02 17.85
N PRO A 441 22.02 -9.62 16.67
CA PRO A 441 22.07 -10.52 15.54
C PRO A 441 22.82 -11.79 15.96
N PRO A 442 22.40 -12.99 15.50
CA PRO A 442 23.20 -14.19 15.73
C PRO A 442 24.61 -13.89 15.21
N ALA A 443 25.63 -14.17 16.05
CA ALA A 443 27.01 -14.05 15.62
C ALA A 443 27.16 -14.93 14.38
N LEU A 444 27.45 -14.30 13.24
CA LEU A 444 27.78 -15.04 12.03
C LEU A 444 29.02 -15.88 12.35
N ALA A 445 28.90 -17.18 12.25
CA ALA A 445 30.03 -18.06 12.25
C ALA A 445 31.04 -17.59 11.21
N ASP A 446 32.27 -17.47 11.63
CA ASP A 446 33.38 -16.86 10.92
C ASP A 446 33.42 -17.07 9.41
N GLY A 447 33.53 -15.94 8.70
CA GLY A 447 34.11 -15.85 7.36
C GLY A 447 33.12 -15.90 6.21
N LEU A 448 32.64 -14.74 5.78
CA LEU A 448 32.63 -14.27 4.40
C LEU A 448 32.04 -12.86 4.33
N ALA A 449 32.89 -11.84 4.33
CA ALA A 449 32.52 -10.49 3.90
C ALA A 449 32.41 -10.53 2.38
N VAL A 450 31.19 -10.50 1.85
CA VAL A 450 30.98 -10.24 0.43
C VAL A 450 30.82 -8.74 0.25
N VAL A 451 31.86 -8.10 -0.24
CA VAL A 451 31.82 -6.75 -0.80
C VAL A 451 31.11 -6.84 -2.15
N VAL A 452 29.88 -6.37 -2.24
CA VAL A 452 29.24 -6.10 -3.52
C VAL A 452 29.23 -4.58 -3.71
N GLY A 453 30.17 -4.13 -4.53
CA GLY A 453 30.15 -2.79 -5.10
C GLY A 453 29.20 -2.75 -6.29
N THR A 454 28.23 -1.87 -6.27
CA THR A 454 27.63 -1.26 -7.46
C THR A 454 27.12 0.12 -7.11
N GLU A 455 27.56 1.08 -7.91
CA GLU A 455 27.15 2.47 -7.88
C GLU A 455 25.66 2.58 -8.25
N ASN A 456 24.85 2.98 -7.32
CA ASN A 456 23.56 3.71 -7.38
C ASN A 456 22.79 3.55 -6.06
N SER A 457 23.44 3.76 -4.93
CA SER A 457 22.86 3.48 -3.63
C SER A 457 22.87 4.66 -2.67
N ALA A 458 22.28 5.78 -3.08
CA ALA A 458 21.82 6.78 -2.10
C ALA A 458 20.64 6.22 -1.23
N LEU A 459 20.02 5.11 -1.63
CA LEU A 459 18.95 4.41 -0.93
C LEU A 459 19.43 3.24 -0.05
N ALA A 460 20.67 2.79 -0.17
CA ALA A 460 21.21 1.62 0.53
C ALA A 460 21.94 1.93 1.85
N ALA A 461 21.96 3.17 2.32
CA ALA A 461 22.70 3.56 3.53
C ALA A 461 21.92 3.33 4.85
N GLY A 462 21.09 2.28 4.94
CA GLY A 462 20.37 1.90 6.16
C GLY A 462 20.64 0.49 6.69
N GLY A 463 21.38 -0.33 5.94
CA GLY A 463 21.64 -1.72 6.30
C GLY A 463 22.87 -1.91 7.19
N ARG A 464 22.86 -1.44 8.43
CA ARG A 464 23.78 -1.95 9.45
C ARG A 464 23.23 -3.29 9.89
N GLY A 465 24.05 -4.36 9.86
CA GLY A 465 23.73 -5.70 10.36
C GLY A 465 23.06 -5.61 11.72
N GLY A 466 21.73 -5.60 11.72
CA GLY A 466 20.95 -5.06 12.80
C GLY A 466 20.39 -6.13 13.71
N ALA A 467 20.11 -5.74 14.93
CA ALA A 467 19.29 -6.47 15.88
C ALA A 467 17.95 -6.91 15.20
N ALA A 468 17.41 -8.05 15.63
CA ALA A 468 16.11 -8.53 15.15
C ALA A 468 15.03 -7.43 15.31
N PRO A 469 14.05 -7.32 14.39
CA PRO A 469 12.99 -6.35 14.51
C PRO A 469 12.15 -6.56 15.76
N ALA A 470 11.49 -5.51 16.27
CA ALA A 470 10.56 -5.61 17.38
C ALA A 470 9.27 -4.88 17.07
N GLY A 471 8.14 -5.59 17.19
CA GLY A 471 6.83 -5.07 16.88
C GLY A 471 5.78 -6.17 16.80
N GLY A 472 4.52 -5.76 16.61
CA GLY A 472 3.42 -6.72 16.53
C GLY A 472 2.06 -6.04 16.50
N LEU A 473 1.03 -6.84 16.64
CA LEU A 473 -0.36 -6.39 16.70
C LEU A 473 -1.10 -6.97 17.91
N MET A 474 -2.19 -6.33 18.27
CA MET A 474 -3.13 -6.76 19.30
C MET A 474 -4.54 -6.84 18.72
N ILE A 475 -5.30 -7.85 19.14
CA ILE A 475 -6.72 -8.01 18.79
C ILE A 475 -7.50 -8.27 20.08
N GLN A 476 -8.56 -7.51 20.32
CA GLN A 476 -9.51 -7.81 21.39
C GLN A 476 -10.46 -8.94 20.96
N LEU A 477 -10.46 -10.04 21.70
CA LEU A 477 -11.32 -11.20 21.46
C LEU A 477 -12.62 -11.14 22.28
N GLY A 478 -12.56 -10.56 23.45
CA GLY A 478 -13.68 -10.40 24.40
C GLY A 478 -13.41 -9.25 25.38
N PRO A 479 -14.30 -8.97 26.32
CA PRO A 479 -14.16 -7.83 27.25
C PRO A 479 -12.82 -7.81 28.00
N ASP A 480 -12.34 -8.97 28.42
CA ASP A 480 -11.10 -9.16 29.18
C ASP A 480 -10.15 -10.15 28.50
N GLU A 481 -10.37 -10.45 27.22
CA GLU A 481 -9.58 -11.40 26.45
C GLU A 481 -8.94 -10.73 25.23
N PHE A 482 -7.62 -10.89 25.11
CA PHE A 482 -6.79 -10.26 24.09
C PHE A 482 -5.87 -11.27 23.43
N LEU A 483 -5.51 -10.99 22.19
CA LEU A 483 -4.49 -11.71 21.45
C LEU A 483 -3.36 -10.75 21.11
N PHE A 484 -2.13 -11.16 21.38
CA PHE A 484 -0.92 -10.48 20.96
C PHE A 484 -0.16 -11.35 19.97
N ALA A 485 0.30 -10.77 18.87
CA ALA A 485 1.07 -11.47 17.84
C ALA A 485 2.23 -10.59 17.36
N GLY A 486 3.44 -11.13 17.34
CA GLY A 486 4.62 -10.38 16.96
C GLY A 486 5.91 -10.95 17.52
N ILE A 487 6.89 -10.07 17.71
CA ILE A 487 8.27 -10.40 18.09
C ILE A 487 8.88 -9.28 18.94
N GLY A 488 9.66 -9.61 19.98
CA GLY A 488 10.41 -8.65 20.76
C GLY A 488 9.58 -7.62 21.51
N LEU A 489 8.43 -8.01 22.07
CA LEU A 489 7.52 -7.15 22.81
C LEU A 489 7.36 -7.62 24.26
N THR A 490 7.46 -6.70 25.22
CA THR A 490 7.00 -6.89 26.59
C THR A 490 5.84 -5.93 26.85
N ILE A 491 4.67 -6.48 27.20
CA ILE A 491 3.42 -5.74 27.35
C ILE A 491 2.95 -5.84 28.79
N THR A 492 2.93 -4.71 29.49
CA THR A 492 2.28 -4.56 30.79
C THR A 492 0.87 -3.98 30.62
N PHE A 493 0.03 -4.13 31.63
CA PHE A 493 -1.37 -3.73 31.55
C PHE A 493 -1.86 -3.18 32.88
N ALA A 494 -2.86 -2.28 32.80
CA ALA A 494 -3.53 -1.69 33.96
C ALA A 494 -5.05 -1.61 33.70
N SER A 495 -5.84 -1.63 34.76
CA SER A 495 -7.28 -1.37 34.66
C SER A 495 -7.54 0.14 34.53
N GLU A 496 -8.48 0.55 33.67
CA GLU A 496 -8.99 1.92 33.66
C GLU A 496 -10.00 2.18 34.79
N ALA A 497 -10.51 1.13 35.45
CA ALA A 497 -11.44 1.28 36.55
C ALA A 497 -10.72 1.75 37.83
N PRO A 498 -11.14 2.86 38.45
CA PRO A 498 -10.49 3.41 39.63
C PRO A 498 -10.43 2.39 40.79
N GLY A 499 -9.25 2.33 41.45
CA GLY A 499 -9.04 1.47 42.62
C GLY A 499 -8.97 -0.04 42.32
N GLN A 500 -8.94 -0.42 41.06
CA GLN A 500 -8.77 -1.83 40.66
C GLN A 500 -7.37 -2.09 40.12
N GLN A 501 -6.79 -3.18 40.57
CA GLN A 501 -5.54 -3.74 40.04
C GLN A 501 -5.83 -4.67 38.88
N ALA A 502 -4.82 -4.91 38.04
CA ALA A 502 -4.88 -5.81 36.92
C ALA A 502 -4.05 -7.09 37.20
N GLY A 503 -4.61 -8.24 36.85
CA GLY A 503 -3.91 -9.52 36.92
C GLY A 503 -4.13 -10.37 35.69
N ILE A 504 -3.24 -11.33 35.46
CA ILE A 504 -3.39 -12.35 34.42
C ILE A 504 -4.20 -13.52 34.95
N LEU A 505 -5.33 -13.81 34.31
CA LEU A 505 -6.08 -15.03 34.57
C LEU A 505 -5.47 -16.24 33.87
N SER A 506 -5.02 -16.05 32.61
CA SER A 506 -4.31 -17.07 31.85
C SER A 506 -3.56 -16.47 30.66
N VAL A 507 -2.42 -17.08 30.30
CA VAL A 507 -1.74 -16.83 29.02
C VAL A 507 -1.48 -18.17 28.33
N ALA A 508 -1.89 -18.27 27.08
CA ALA A 508 -1.68 -19.43 26.24
C ALA A 508 -0.92 -19.03 24.97
N GLU A 509 0.21 -19.69 24.69
CA GLU A 509 0.88 -19.63 23.41
C GLU A 509 0.26 -20.68 22.47
N GLY A 510 0.09 -20.33 21.19
CA GLY A 510 -0.47 -21.22 20.19
C GLY A 510 -0.54 -20.58 18.81
N GLY A 511 -1.44 -21.09 17.97
CA GLY A 511 -1.66 -20.58 16.62
C GLY A 511 -3.06 -20.91 16.13
N TYR A 512 -3.40 -20.45 14.93
CA TYR A 512 -4.66 -20.78 14.27
C TYR A 512 -4.43 -21.70 13.08
N VAL A 513 -5.16 -22.80 13.04
CA VAL A 513 -5.19 -23.75 11.92
C VAL A 513 -6.63 -23.84 11.44
N ASN A 514 -6.88 -23.47 10.19
CA ASN A 514 -8.22 -23.43 9.59
C ASN A 514 -9.25 -22.63 10.44
N GLY A 515 -8.81 -21.50 11.01
CA GLY A 515 -9.64 -20.64 11.84
C GLY A 515 -9.85 -21.10 13.29
N GLU A 516 -9.34 -22.28 13.67
CA GLU A 516 -9.43 -22.80 15.02
C GLU A 516 -8.14 -22.59 15.81
N TRP A 517 -8.28 -22.17 17.07
CA TRP A 517 -7.16 -22.03 17.99
C TRP A 517 -6.55 -23.40 18.33
N ARG A 518 -5.25 -23.54 18.11
CA ARG A 518 -4.44 -24.70 18.52
C ARG A 518 -3.51 -24.28 19.65
N HIS A 519 -3.84 -24.76 20.85
CA HIS A 519 -3.04 -24.52 22.05
C HIS A 519 -1.72 -25.26 21.94
N LEU A 520 -0.61 -24.56 22.24
CA LEU A 520 0.74 -25.13 22.30
C LEU A 520 1.18 -25.35 23.75
N ARG A 521 1.14 -24.28 24.56
CA ARG A 521 1.51 -24.35 25.97
C ARG A 521 0.89 -23.22 26.79
N TRP A 522 0.74 -23.43 28.08
CA TRP A 522 0.44 -22.39 29.05
C TRP A 522 1.73 -21.67 29.46
N LEU A 523 1.64 -20.33 29.60
CA LEU A 523 2.71 -19.49 30.09
C LEU A 523 2.34 -18.98 31.47
N ASN A 524 3.27 -19.13 32.41
CA ASN A 524 3.14 -18.62 33.79
C ASN A 524 4.53 -18.45 34.42
N GLY A 525 4.57 -18.08 35.71
CA GLY A 525 5.84 -17.91 36.43
C GLY A 525 6.78 -16.95 35.72
N ASP A 526 7.94 -17.38 35.33
CA ASP A 526 8.99 -16.54 34.76
C ASP A 526 8.62 -15.99 33.40
N GLN A 527 7.85 -16.72 32.56
CA GLN A 527 7.43 -16.27 31.24
C GLN A 527 6.44 -15.06 31.30
N THR A 528 5.74 -14.89 32.44
CA THR A 528 4.82 -13.78 32.68
C THR A 528 5.32 -12.84 33.76
N HIS A 529 6.55 -13.00 34.24
CA HIS A 529 7.08 -12.29 35.40
C HIS A 529 6.10 -12.35 36.59
N GLN A 530 5.70 -13.57 36.95
CA GLN A 530 4.71 -13.87 37.99
C GLN A 530 3.41 -13.09 37.82
N GLY A 531 2.87 -13.05 36.57
CA GLY A 531 1.59 -12.44 36.26
C GLY A 531 1.61 -10.92 36.00
N ARG A 532 2.79 -10.30 35.75
CA ARG A 532 2.93 -8.86 35.58
C ARG A 532 2.98 -8.40 34.13
N HIS A 533 3.39 -9.29 33.19
CA HIS A 533 3.47 -8.95 31.77
C HIS A 533 3.16 -10.13 30.84
N VAL A 534 2.93 -9.80 29.60
CA VAL A 534 2.95 -10.72 28.45
C VAL A 534 4.22 -10.44 27.67
N ARG A 535 4.97 -11.47 27.27
CA ARG A 535 6.25 -11.31 26.56
C ARG A 535 6.27 -12.14 25.29
N LEU A 536 6.43 -11.47 24.15
CA LEU A 536 6.73 -12.06 22.86
C LEU A 536 8.26 -12.02 22.68
N GLU A 537 8.90 -13.18 22.76
CA GLU A 537 10.35 -13.30 22.80
C GLU A 537 11.02 -12.67 21.56
N PRO A 538 12.22 -12.06 21.72
CA PRO A 538 13.03 -11.63 20.59
C PRO A 538 13.45 -12.83 19.72
N GLY A 539 13.59 -12.60 18.41
CA GLY A 539 14.08 -13.63 17.46
C GLY A 539 13.03 -14.63 16.98
N ARG A 540 11.82 -14.66 17.56
CA ARG A 540 10.78 -15.60 17.16
C ARG A 540 9.39 -14.94 17.17
N PHE A 541 8.67 -15.02 16.05
CA PHE A 541 7.26 -14.62 15.99
C PHE A 541 6.39 -15.61 16.75
N THR A 542 5.48 -15.09 17.59
CA THR A 542 4.54 -15.89 18.39
C THR A 542 3.17 -15.27 18.45
N ILE A 543 2.16 -16.09 18.74
CA ILE A 543 0.80 -15.67 19.05
C ILE A 543 0.48 -16.11 20.48
N GLN A 544 0.03 -15.16 21.32
CA GLN A 544 -0.38 -15.43 22.69
C GLN A 544 -1.80 -14.91 22.93
N ARG A 545 -2.67 -15.77 23.48
CA ARG A 545 -4.00 -15.39 23.98
C ARG A 545 -3.92 -15.15 25.47
N VAL A 546 -4.45 -14.03 25.91
CA VAL A 546 -4.34 -13.53 27.28
C VAL A 546 -5.73 -13.24 27.81
N LYS A 547 -6.05 -13.77 29.00
CA LYS A 547 -7.21 -13.35 29.77
C LYS A 547 -6.74 -12.57 30.97
N LEU A 548 -7.35 -11.42 31.19
CA LEU A 548 -7.08 -10.54 32.32
C LEU A 548 -8.24 -10.60 33.31
N TYR A 549 -7.99 -10.18 34.56
CA TYR A 549 -9.03 -9.96 35.56
C TYR A 549 -8.68 -8.75 36.42
N ARG A 550 -9.68 -8.22 37.09
CA ARG A 550 -9.54 -7.07 37.99
C ARG A 550 -9.69 -7.54 39.43
N TYR A 551 -8.89 -6.99 40.34
CA TYR A 551 -8.99 -7.23 41.79
C TYR A 551 -8.73 -5.93 42.56
N ARG A 552 -9.04 -5.93 43.86
CA ARG A 552 -8.83 -4.80 44.78
C ARG A 552 -7.77 -5.13 45.81
#